data_6de8094646f4a97fc6c599666aa2286f
#
_entry.id   6de8094646f4a97fc6c599666aa2286f
#
_cell.length_a   1.000
_cell.length_b   1.000
_cell.length_c   1.000
_cell.angle_alpha   90.00
_cell.angle_beta   90.00
_cell.angle_gamma   90.00
#
_symmetry.space_group_name_H-M   'P 1'
#
loop_
_entity.id
_entity.type
_entity.pdbx_description
1 polymer ?
#
loop_
_entity_poly.entity_id
_entity_poly.type
_entity_poly.pdbx_seq_one_letter_code
_entity_poly.pdbx_strand_id
1 'polypeptide(L)'
;MKNRIFIYTVLLLVFCLALGSLSASGAETKKIVVGAKDFTEQYVLGNLISLLLQENGFKVEEKFGTASAITRAGLTSGQIDLMPDYTGTAWASYFKHTEKISDPIELFNLVKEEDLEQNNMVWLGRTTFNNTYALAIKKDMIDTMGISISSLTDYINKNPEKVLFAVNHTFYEREDGIFGMAEYYSMNILRKNVKTMDTGLTYEAIDRDQVDVAMVFGTDGKLRKFDLLVLDDDKHFFPIYNVSIVINKDVLDQYPEIEEILLPITQLIDTTTMIDLNYEVDGMGKPAKMVAEEFLKEKGLIK
;
A
#
# COMPACT_ATOMS: atom_id res chain seq x y z
N MET A 1 -3.89 53.87 59.54
CA MET A 1 -3.51 52.44 59.35
C MET A 1 -4.50 51.66 58.50
N LYS A 2 -5.81 51.84 58.67
CA LYS A 2 -6.83 51.06 57.89
C LYS A 2 -6.77 51.21 56.36
N ASN A 3 -6.45 52.45 55.84
CA ASN A 3 -6.40 52.66 54.40
C ASN A 3 -5.16 52.08 53.70
N ARG A 4 -4.07 51.86 54.41
CA ARG A 4 -2.89 51.19 53.80
C ARG A 4 -3.06 49.69 53.67
N ILE A 5 -3.75 49.06 54.61
CA ILE A 5 -4.05 47.62 54.57
C ILE A 5 -5.02 47.36 53.40
N PHE A 6 -6.01 48.17 53.15
CA PHE A 6 -6.97 48.04 52.06
C PHE A 6 -6.26 48.14 50.69
N ILE A 7 -5.31 49.05 50.54
CA ILE A 7 -4.53 49.20 49.27
C ILE A 7 -3.69 47.96 49.00
N TYR A 8 -3.01 47.39 50.02
CA TYR A 8 -2.22 46.16 49.84
C TYR A 8 -3.07 44.95 49.53
N THR A 9 -4.29 44.86 50.10
CA THR A 9 -5.23 43.76 49.81
C THR A 9 -5.75 43.84 48.39
N VAL A 10 -6.07 45.02 47.87
CA VAL A 10 -6.50 45.25 46.49
C VAL A 10 -5.35 44.99 45.49
N LEU A 11 -4.11 45.41 45.81
CA LEU A 11 -2.93 45.11 45.01
C LEU A 11 -2.59 43.64 44.97
N LEU A 12 -2.77 42.90 46.07
CA LEU A 12 -2.56 41.46 46.11
C LEU A 12 -3.63 40.71 45.31
N LEU A 13 -4.89 41.13 45.35
CA LEU A 13 -5.97 40.59 44.55
C LEU A 13 -5.81 40.82 43.04
N VAL A 14 -5.33 41.99 42.64
CA VAL A 14 -5.02 42.33 41.24
C VAL A 14 -3.81 41.55 40.74
N PHE A 15 -2.80 41.29 41.61
CA PHE A 15 -1.64 40.48 41.26
C PHE A 15 -1.99 39.01 41.15
N CYS A 16 -2.89 38.46 41.98
CA CYS A 16 -3.41 37.11 41.85
C CYS A 16 -4.31 36.92 40.61
N LEU A 17 -5.06 37.93 40.18
CA LEU A 17 -5.84 37.92 38.93
C LEU A 17 -4.94 38.04 37.69
N ALA A 18 -3.80 38.69 37.78
CA ALA A 18 -2.83 38.77 36.69
C ALA A 18 -2.00 37.47 36.51
N LEU A 19 -1.84 36.67 37.57
CA LEU A 19 -1.20 35.37 37.52
C LEU A 19 -2.17 34.24 37.09
N GLY A 20 -3.49 34.45 37.17
CA GLY A 20 -4.53 33.51 36.75
C GLY A 20 -4.78 33.46 35.25
N SER A 21 -4.20 34.37 34.46
CA SER A 21 -4.27 34.36 33.01
C SER A 21 -3.02 33.78 32.31
N LEU A 22 -2.30 32.88 32.98
CA LEU A 22 -1.55 31.89 32.23
C LEU A 22 -2.60 31.00 31.56
N SER A 23 -3.03 31.46 30.39
CA SER A 23 -3.79 30.63 29.44
C SER A 23 -3.05 29.31 29.37
N ALA A 24 -3.65 28.25 29.91
CA ALA A 24 -3.41 26.93 29.39
C ALA A 24 -3.76 27.06 27.91
N SER A 25 -2.76 27.34 27.09
CA SER A 25 -2.85 27.11 25.64
C SER A 25 -3.17 25.65 25.54
N GLY A 26 -4.47 25.32 25.52
CA GLY A 26 -4.92 23.98 25.19
C GLY A 26 -4.30 23.73 23.83
N ALA A 27 -3.29 22.86 23.78
CA ALA A 27 -2.71 22.44 22.52
C ALA A 27 -3.88 22.04 21.63
N GLU A 28 -4.11 22.77 20.55
CA GLU A 28 -5.18 22.47 19.61
C GLU A 28 -4.98 21.04 19.17
N THR A 29 -5.98 20.20 19.39
CA THR A 29 -5.86 18.77 19.10
C THR A 29 -5.69 18.61 17.60
N LYS A 30 -4.49 18.25 17.15
CA LYS A 30 -4.18 17.98 15.75
C LYS A 30 -5.04 16.81 15.28
N LYS A 31 -6.04 17.07 14.45
CA LYS A 31 -6.94 16.05 13.91
C LYS A 31 -6.52 15.69 12.52
N ILE A 32 -6.58 14.41 12.18
CA ILE A 32 -6.24 13.89 10.87
C ILE A 32 -7.17 12.73 10.49
N VAL A 33 -7.60 12.66 9.25
CA VAL A 33 -8.45 11.61 8.71
C VAL A 33 -7.63 10.72 7.78
N VAL A 34 -7.43 9.47 8.16
CA VAL A 34 -6.70 8.46 7.37
C VAL A 34 -7.69 7.60 6.61
N GLY A 35 -7.52 7.51 5.29
CA GLY A 35 -8.27 6.63 4.42
C GLY A 35 -7.53 5.33 4.11
N ALA A 36 -8.27 4.25 3.81
CA ALA A 36 -7.71 3.02 3.26
C ALA A 36 -8.75 2.29 2.40
N LYS A 37 -8.29 1.61 1.34
CA LYS A 37 -9.13 0.83 0.45
C LYS A 37 -9.58 -0.50 1.09
N ASP A 38 -10.46 -1.23 0.41
CA ASP A 38 -11.11 -2.45 0.92
C ASP A 38 -10.33 -3.73 0.59
N PHE A 39 -9.10 -3.87 1.11
CA PHE A 39 -8.32 -5.11 1.07
C PHE A 39 -7.18 -5.11 2.10
N THR A 40 -6.67 -6.27 2.43
CA THR A 40 -5.77 -6.53 3.56
C THR A 40 -4.56 -5.60 3.62
N GLU A 41 -3.79 -5.48 2.54
CA GLU A 41 -2.61 -4.62 2.49
C GLU A 41 -2.93 -3.16 2.84
N GLN A 42 -4.06 -2.66 2.36
CA GLN A 42 -4.50 -1.30 2.66
C GLN A 42 -4.92 -1.14 4.12
N TYR A 43 -5.55 -2.16 4.73
CA TYR A 43 -5.85 -2.14 6.16
C TYR A 43 -4.57 -2.13 6.99
N VAL A 44 -3.55 -2.93 6.62
CA VAL A 44 -2.26 -2.93 7.31
C VAL A 44 -1.58 -1.57 7.19
N LEU A 45 -1.45 -1.04 5.97
CA LEU A 45 -0.81 0.26 5.72
C LEU A 45 -1.56 1.42 6.39
N GLY A 46 -2.89 1.43 6.31
CA GLY A 46 -3.72 2.44 6.99
C GLY A 46 -3.54 2.43 8.51
N ASN A 47 -3.45 1.24 9.12
CA ASN A 47 -3.19 1.11 10.55
C ASN A 47 -1.76 1.52 10.93
N LEU A 48 -0.74 1.21 10.12
CA LEU A 48 0.63 1.69 10.33
C LEU A 48 0.67 3.23 10.37
N ILE A 49 0.03 3.87 9.41
CA ILE A 49 -0.10 5.33 9.33
C ILE A 49 -0.82 5.87 10.57
N SER A 50 -1.98 5.30 10.90
CA SER A 50 -2.81 5.75 12.03
C SER A 50 -2.06 5.66 13.35
N LEU A 51 -1.38 4.55 13.62
CA LEU A 51 -0.66 4.31 14.87
C LEU A 51 0.55 5.23 15.02
N LEU A 52 1.32 5.47 13.94
CA LEU A 52 2.45 6.41 13.98
C LEU A 52 1.98 7.84 14.24
N LEU A 53 0.91 8.28 13.60
CA LEU A 53 0.33 9.60 13.85
C LEU A 53 -0.20 9.73 15.29
N GLN A 54 -0.86 8.68 15.82
CA GLN A 54 -1.35 8.67 17.21
C GLN A 54 -0.20 8.75 18.22
N GLU A 55 0.89 7.99 18.03
CA GLU A 55 2.09 8.04 18.89
C GLU A 55 2.71 9.45 18.91
N ASN A 56 2.58 10.19 17.80
CA ASN A 56 3.07 11.55 17.66
C ASN A 56 2.01 12.64 18.00
N GLY A 57 0.96 12.28 18.74
CA GLY A 57 0.01 13.20 19.34
C GLY A 57 -1.12 13.69 18.43
N PHE A 58 -1.31 13.08 17.27
CA PHE A 58 -2.48 13.34 16.42
C PHE A 58 -3.69 12.55 16.90
N LYS A 59 -4.87 13.17 16.81
CA LYS A 59 -6.15 12.46 16.93
C LYS A 59 -6.57 11.96 15.55
N VAL A 60 -6.47 10.67 15.33
CA VAL A 60 -6.76 10.05 14.05
C VAL A 60 -8.21 9.58 13.98
N GLU A 61 -8.90 9.93 12.89
CA GLU A 61 -10.15 9.33 12.43
C GLU A 61 -9.83 8.38 11.28
N GLU A 62 -10.31 7.14 11.34
CA GLU A 62 -10.06 6.11 10.32
C GLU A 62 -11.29 5.96 9.41
N LYS A 63 -11.09 6.07 8.07
CA LYS A 63 -12.10 5.83 7.03
C LYS A 63 -11.59 4.73 6.11
N PHE A 64 -11.69 3.49 6.58
CA PHE A 64 -11.22 2.30 5.89
C PHE A 64 -12.33 1.52 5.20
N GLY A 65 -11.97 0.66 4.25
CA GLY A 65 -12.89 -0.29 3.65
C GLY A 65 -13.75 0.29 2.54
N THR A 66 -13.26 1.26 1.80
CA THR A 66 -13.98 1.83 0.66
C THR A 66 -13.29 1.49 -0.68
N ALA A 67 -14.09 1.43 -1.75
CA ALA A 67 -13.55 1.18 -3.09
C ALA A 67 -12.56 2.29 -3.51
N SER A 68 -11.56 1.94 -4.34
CA SER A 68 -10.46 2.82 -4.75
C SER A 68 -10.94 4.21 -5.22
N ALA A 69 -11.96 4.27 -6.06
CA ALA A 69 -12.49 5.53 -6.57
C ALA A 69 -13.15 6.38 -5.47
N ILE A 70 -13.80 5.74 -4.49
CA ILE A 70 -14.46 6.44 -3.36
C ILE A 70 -13.41 6.99 -2.40
N THR A 71 -12.37 6.19 -2.07
CA THR A 71 -11.29 6.64 -1.19
C THR A 71 -10.55 7.82 -1.83
N ARG A 72 -10.25 7.73 -3.13
CA ARG A 72 -9.60 8.82 -3.89
C ARG A 72 -10.48 10.08 -3.92
N ALA A 73 -11.77 9.96 -4.18
CA ALA A 73 -12.70 11.10 -4.14
C ALA A 73 -12.77 11.74 -2.74
N GLY A 74 -12.71 10.92 -1.68
CA GLY A 74 -12.61 11.39 -0.29
C GLY A 74 -11.35 12.22 -0.06
N LEU A 75 -10.20 11.81 -0.59
CA LEU A 75 -8.93 12.53 -0.48
C LEU A 75 -9.00 13.87 -1.24
N THR A 76 -9.42 13.87 -2.50
CA THR A 76 -9.47 15.08 -3.32
C THR A 76 -10.53 16.08 -2.87
N SER A 77 -11.58 15.63 -2.17
CA SER A 77 -12.59 16.51 -1.57
C SER A 77 -12.28 16.99 -0.14
N GLY A 78 -11.15 16.56 0.46
CA GLY A 78 -10.77 16.89 1.82
C GLY A 78 -11.59 16.17 2.91
N GLN A 79 -12.33 15.11 2.57
CA GLN A 79 -12.97 14.23 3.56
C GLN A 79 -12.00 13.22 4.17
N ILE A 80 -10.92 12.94 3.47
CA ILE A 80 -9.74 12.17 3.88
C ILE A 80 -8.55 13.10 3.72
N ASP A 81 -7.65 13.13 4.69
CA ASP A 81 -6.46 13.98 4.66
C ASP A 81 -5.28 13.28 4.00
N LEU A 82 -5.13 11.98 4.24
CA LEU A 82 -4.09 11.14 3.63
C LEU A 82 -4.51 9.68 3.53
N MET A 83 -3.87 8.95 2.62
CA MET A 83 -4.09 7.52 2.40
C MET A 83 -2.87 6.86 1.74
N PRO A 84 -2.64 5.55 1.91
CA PRO A 84 -1.72 4.80 1.06
C PRO A 84 -2.34 4.62 -0.33
N ASP A 85 -1.57 4.93 -1.40
CA ASP A 85 -2.01 4.74 -2.78
C ASP A 85 -0.87 4.23 -3.67
N TYR A 86 -1.20 3.81 -4.88
CA TYR A 86 -0.31 3.12 -5.80
C TYR A 86 -0.01 3.98 -7.03
N THR A 87 1.26 4.05 -7.41
CA THR A 87 1.73 4.82 -8.56
C THR A 87 1.00 4.41 -9.86
N GLY A 88 0.88 3.11 -10.14
CA GLY A 88 0.18 2.62 -11.33
C GLY A 88 -1.31 2.91 -11.32
N THR A 89 -1.95 2.93 -10.14
CA THR A 89 -3.37 3.32 -10.04
C THR A 89 -3.55 4.79 -10.37
N ALA A 90 -2.69 5.67 -9.86
CA ALA A 90 -2.75 7.09 -10.18
C ALA A 90 -2.54 7.31 -11.69
N TRP A 91 -1.48 6.74 -12.24
CA TRP A 91 -1.14 6.86 -13.66
C TRP A 91 -2.28 6.44 -14.58
N ALA A 92 -2.71 5.18 -14.47
CA ALA A 92 -3.69 4.61 -15.38
C ALA A 92 -5.15 4.99 -15.05
N SER A 93 -5.52 5.04 -13.74
CA SER A 93 -6.93 5.17 -13.37
C SER A 93 -7.35 6.60 -13.09
N TYR A 94 -6.47 7.44 -12.51
CA TYR A 94 -6.82 8.82 -12.18
C TYR A 94 -6.47 9.76 -13.33
N PHE A 95 -5.24 9.68 -13.86
CA PHE A 95 -4.76 10.57 -14.93
C PHE A 95 -5.08 10.05 -16.33
N LYS A 96 -5.53 8.79 -16.47
CA LYS A 96 -5.94 8.18 -17.75
C LYS A 96 -4.83 8.02 -18.77
N HIS A 97 -3.58 7.92 -18.30
CA HIS A 97 -2.47 7.60 -19.18
C HIS A 97 -2.53 6.14 -19.64
N THR A 98 -2.13 5.89 -20.86
CA THR A 98 -2.10 4.54 -21.47
C THR A 98 -0.67 4.07 -21.76
N GLU A 99 0.29 4.99 -21.80
CA GLU A 99 1.70 4.68 -21.99
C GLU A 99 2.26 3.94 -20.78
N LYS A 100 3.15 3.00 -21.07
CA LYS A 100 3.78 2.16 -20.07
C LYS A 100 5.11 2.77 -19.64
N ILE A 101 5.24 3.03 -18.36
CA ILE A 101 6.49 3.45 -17.72
C ILE A 101 7.08 2.25 -16.99
N SER A 102 8.28 1.83 -17.37
CA SER A 102 8.94 0.64 -16.81
C SER A 102 9.91 0.96 -15.67
N ASP A 103 10.33 2.21 -15.51
CA ASP A 103 11.17 2.64 -14.39
C ASP A 103 10.29 3.11 -13.23
N PRO A 104 10.40 2.47 -12.04
CA PRO A 104 9.58 2.82 -10.89
C PRO A 104 9.88 4.21 -10.30
N ILE A 105 11.09 4.73 -10.49
CA ILE A 105 11.48 6.06 -10.02
C ILE A 105 10.89 7.11 -10.97
N GLU A 106 11.00 6.88 -12.26
CA GLU A 106 10.39 7.75 -13.28
C GLU A 106 8.87 7.83 -13.08
N LEU A 107 8.18 6.68 -12.98
CA LEU A 107 6.73 6.64 -12.74
C LEU A 107 6.33 7.39 -11.47
N PHE A 108 7.06 7.20 -10.38
CA PHE A 108 6.80 7.89 -9.12
C PHE A 108 6.93 9.41 -9.27
N ASN A 109 7.97 9.90 -9.94
CA ASN A 109 8.19 11.33 -10.14
C ASN A 109 7.12 11.95 -11.02
N LEU A 110 6.74 11.29 -12.12
CA LEU A 110 5.65 11.75 -13.00
C LEU A 110 4.33 11.85 -12.23
N VAL A 111 3.97 10.80 -11.50
CA VAL A 111 2.74 10.79 -10.68
C VAL A 111 2.75 11.87 -9.61
N LYS A 112 3.87 12.05 -8.91
CA LYS A 112 4.04 13.06 -7.87
C LYS A 112 3.86 14.47 -8.41
N GLU A 113 4.47 14.78 -9.54
CA GLU A 113 4.40 16.10 -10.17
C GLU A 113 2.98 16.39 -10.67
N GLU A 114 2.38 15.45 -11.39
CA GLU A 114 1.05 15.60 -11.98
C GLU A 114 -0.05 15.72 -10.92
N ASP A 115 0.02 14.91 -9.84
CA ASP A 115 -0.99 14.94 -8.78
C ASP A 115 -0.90 16.22 -7.91
N LEU A 116 0.31 16.74 -7.74
CA LEU A 116 0.50 18.02 -7.09
C LEU A 116 -0.10 19.16 -7.93
N GLU A 117 0.14 19.16 -9.23
CA GLU A 117 -0.35 20.20 -10.13
C GLU A 117 -1.88 20.15 -10.31
N GLN A 118 -2.43 18.95 -10.55
CA GLN A 118 -3.85 18.81 -10.85
C GLN A 118 -4.75 18.80 -9.64
N ASN A 119 -4.32 18.21 -8.53
CA ASN A 119 -5.17 17.89 -7.39
C ASN A 119 -4.68 18.42 -6.04
N ASN A 120 -3.52 19.12 -5.99
CA ASN A 120 -2.89 19.59 -4.76
C ASN A 120 -2.54 18.43 -3.78
N MET A 121 -2.10 17.27 -4.33
CA MET A 121 -1.72 16.08 -3.55
C MET A 121 -0.20 15.90 -3.55
N VAL A 122 0.35 15.59 -2.37
CA VAL A 122 1.79 15.31 -2.19
C VAL A 122 1.98 13.83 -1.95
N TRP A 123 2.93 13.22 -2.66
CA TRP A 123 3.32 11.82 -2.51
C TRP A 123 4.59 11.73 -1.65
N LEU A 124 4.47 11.14 -0.45
CA LEU A 124 5.51 11.06 0.57
C LEU A 124 6.30 9.76 0.46
N GLY A 125 7.43 9.81 -0.22
CA GLY A 125 8.27 8.63 -0.40
C GLY A 125 7.60 7.54 -1.26
N ARG A 126 8.35 6.50 -1.59
CA ARG A 126 7.91 5.36 -2.38
C ARG A 126 8.45 4.08 -1.75
N THR A 127 7.59 3.07 -1.58
CA THR A 127 8.03 1.72 -1.18
C THR A 127 8.79 1.05 -2.31
N THR A 128 9.57 0.04 -1.98
CA THR A 128 10.25 -0.80 -2.99
C THR A 128 9.40 -1.99 -3.43
N PHE A 129 8.35 -2.36 -2.68
CA PHE A 129 7.47 -3.44 -3.09
C PHE A 129 6.50 -3.03 -4.21
N ASN A 130 6.07 -4.00 -4.99
CA ASN A 130 5.20 -3.84 -6.15
C ASN A 130 4.00 -4.80 -6.05
N ASN A 131 2.81 -4.26 -5.77
CA ASN A 131 1.57 -5.05 -5.72
C ASN A 131 0.93 -5.15 -7.11
N THR A 132 1.59 -5.86 -8.02
CA THR A 132 1.12 -6.07 -9.39
C THR A 132 0.63 -7.49 -9.62
N TYR A 133 -0.01 -7.74 -10.76
CA TYR A 133 -0.19 -9.09 -11.27
C TYR A 133 1.17 -9.75 -11.46
N ALA A 134 1.24 -11.04 -11.15
CA ALA A 134 2.43 -11.84 -11.35
C ALA A 134 2.07 -13.30 -11.67
N LEU A 135 3.04 -14.07 -12.11
CA LEU A 135 2.96 -15.50 -12.18
C LEU A 135 3.76 -16.13 -11.03
N ALA A 136 3.22 -17.20 -10.46
CA ALA A 136 3.91 -17.98 -9.43
C ALA A 136 3.93 -19.46 -9.77
N ILE A 137 4.99 -20.11 -9.29
CA ILE A 137 5.18 -21.57 -9.33
C ILE A 137 5.43 -22.09 -7.91
N LYS A 138 5.30 -23.40 -7.69
CA LYS A 138 5.82 -24.02 -6.48
C LYS A 138 7.34 -23.97 -6.46
N LYS A 139 7.97 -23.81 -5.30
CA LYS A 139 9.44 -23.72 -5.18
C LYS A 139 10.17 -24.97 -5.63
N ASP A 140 9.56 -26.16 -5.54
CA ASP A 140 10.13 -27.40 -6.05
C ASP A 140 10.21 -27.48 -7.59
N MET A 141 9.51 -26.57 -8.30
CA MET A 141 9.56 -26.46 -9.75
C MET A 141 10.66 -25.51 -10.27
N ILE A 142 11.45 -24.88 -9.40
CA ILE A 142 12.51 -23.94 -9.78
C ILE A 142 13.54 -24.56 -10.74
N ASP A 143 14.00 -25.76 -10.44
CA ASP A 143 15.00 -26.46 -11.27
C ASP A 143 14.44 -26.81 -12.68
N THR A 144 13.12 -26.89 -12.81
CA THR A 144 12.44 -27.26 -14.05
C THR A 144 12.03 -26.03 -14.87
N MET A 145 11.44 -25.04 -14.22
CA MET A 145 10.81 -23.87 -14.88
C MET A 145 11.63 -22.58 -14.75
N GLY A 146 12.64 -22.58 -13.85
CA GLY A 146 13.45 -21.40 -13.56
C GLY A 146 12.77 -20.42 -12.62
N ILE A 147 13.28 -19.20 -12.54
CA ILE A 147 12.86 -18.16 -11.57
C ILE A 147 12.31 -16.90 -12.25
N SER A 148 12.24 -16.88 -13.59
CA SER A 148 11.76 -15.72 -14.35
C SER A 148 10.72 -16.13 -15.39
N ILE A 149 9.95 -15.15 -15.89
CA ILE A 149 9.00 -15.38 -16.97
C ILE A 149 9.71 -15.83 -18.25
N SER A 150 10.91 -15.31 -18.54
CA SER A 150 11.70 -15.78 -19.68
C SER A 150 12.12 -17.25 -19.55
N SER A 151 12.55 -17.70 -18.37
CA SER A 151 12.91 -19.10 -18.15
C SER A 151 11.68 -20.03 -18.22
N LEU A 152 10.53 -19.60 -17.68
CA LEU A 152 9.25 -20.30 -17.85
C LEU A 152 8.87 -20.38 -19.33
N THR A 153 9.07 -19.30 -20.10
CA THR A 153 8.81 -19.26 -21.55
C THR A 153 9.61 -20.33 -22.30
N ASP A 154 10.92 -20.43 -22.00
CA ASP A 154 11.78 -21.46 -22.60
C ASP A 154 11.29 -22.88 -22.31
N TYR A 155 10.82 -23.13 -21.09
CA TYR A 155 10.28 -24.42 -20.71
C TYR A 155 8.97 -24.73 -21.44
N ILE A 156 8.04 -23.78 -21.49
CA ILE A 156 6.73 -23.94 -22.15
C ILE A 156 6.91 -24.17 -23.64
N ASN A 157 7.78 -23.41 -24.30
CA ASN A 157 8.01 -23.52 -25.75
C ASN A 157 8.55 -24.91 -26.16
N LYS A 158 9.27 -25.59 -25.24
CA LYS A 158 9.69 -26.99 -25.43
C LYS A 158 8.59 -28.01 -25.05
N ASN A 159 7.63 -27.59 -24.22
CA ASN A 159 6.60 -28.49 -23.64
C ASN A 159 5.19 -27.86 -23.66
N PRO A 160 4.66 -27.39 -24.80
CA PRO A 160 3.46 -26.52 -24.82
C PRO A 160 2.18 -27.20 -24.33
N GLU A 161 2.13 -28.54 -24.34
CA GLU A 161 0.97 -29.31 -23.88
C GLU A 161 0.98 -29.61 -22.37
N LYS A 162 2.11 -29.39 -21.67
CA LYS A 162 2.31 -29.92 -20.32
C LYS A 162 1.95 -28.92 -19.21
N VAL A 163 2.01 -27.61 -19.49
CA VAL A 163 1.88 -26.58 -18.46
C VAL A 163 0.44 -26.09 -18.38
N LEU A 164 -0.16 -26.21 -17.20
CA LEU A 164 -1.51 -25.74 -16.90
C LEU A 164 -1.44 -24.44 -16.08
N PHE A 165 -2.30 -23.49 -16.43
CA PHE A 165 -2.39 -22.20 -15.77
C PHE A 165 -3.72 -22.05 -15.03
N ALA A 166 -3.69 -21.40 -13.86
CA ALA A 166 -4.86 -20.83 -13.20
C ALA A 166 -4.75 -19.30 -13.20
N VAL A 167 -5.78 -18.65 -13.72
CA VAL A 167 -5.87 -17.17 -13.78
C VAL A 167 -7.27 -16.71 -13.37
N ASN A 168 -7.41 -15.45 -12.95
CA ASN A 168 -8.74 -14.91 -12.77
C ASN A 168 -9.38 -14.47 -14.10
N HIS A 169 -10.70 -14.26 -14.09
CA HIS A 169 -11.43 -13.86 -15.29
C HIS A 169 -10.92 -12.56 -15.89
N THR A 170 -10.60 -11.58 -15.06
CA THR A 170 -10.07 -10.29 -15.50
C THR A 170 -8.75 -10.45 -16.24
N PHE A 171 -7.79 -11.20 -15.69
CA PHE A 171 -6.48 -11.43 -16.29
C PHE A 171 -6.56 -12.30 -17.56
N TYR A 172 -7.59 -13.12 -17.67
CA TYR A 172 -7.86 -13.90 -18.89
C TYR A 172 -8.36 -13.03 -20.05
N GLU A 173 -9.20 -12.02 -19.76
CA GLU A 173 -9.91 -11.22 -20.77
C GLU A 173 -9.15 -9.94 -21.20
N ARG A 174 -8.29 -9.40 -20.34
CA ARG A 174 -7.55 -8.16 -20.61
C ARG A 174 -6.55 -8.34 -21.75
N GLU A 175 -6.37 -7.29 -22.55
CA GLU A 175 -5.32 -7.22 -23.58
C GLU A 175 -3.91 -7.32 -22.96
N ASP A 176 -3.70 -6.70 -21.78
CA ASP A 176 -2.48 -6.79 -20.99
C ASP A 176 -2.53 -7.95 -19.94
N GLY A 177 -3.36 -8.95 -20.19
CA GLY A 177 -3.48 -10.14 -19.36
C GLY A 177 -2.58 -11.30 -19.83
N ILE A 178 -3.03 -12.56 -19.53
CA ILE A 178 -2.21 -13.74 -19.79
C ILE A 178 -1.78 -13.91 -21.25
N PHE A 179 -2.65 -13.58 -22.22
CA PHE A 179 -2.33 -13.74 -23.64
C PHE A 179 -1.48 -12.58 -24.18
N GLY A 180 -1.68 -11.35 -23.70
CA GLY A 180 -0.79 -10.21 -24.01
C GLY A 180 0.61 -10.43 -23.45
N MET A 181 0.70 -10.95 -22.22
CA MET A 181 1.98 -11.36 -21.64
C MET A 181 2.65 -12.47 -22.46
N ALA A 182 1.89 -13.49 -22.85
CA ALA A 182 2.41 -14.59 -23.67
C ALA A 182 2.96 -14.09 -25.01
N GLU A 183 2.25 -13.19 -25.69
CA GLU A 183 2.72 -12.55 -26.93
C GLU A 183 4.01 -11.76 -26.69
N TYR A 184 4.04 -10.91 -25.67
CA TYR A 184 5.20 -10.10 -25.32
C TYR A 184 6.46 -10.92 -25.02
N TYR A 185 6.30 -12.04 -24.30
CA TYR A 185 7.39 -12.97 -23.99
C TYR A 185 7.66 -14.00 -25.10
N SER A 186 6.85 -14.05 -26.16
CA SER A 186 6.88 -15.09 -27.19
C SER A 186 6.66 -16.50 -26.61
N MET A 187 5.77 -16.59 -25.63
CA MET A 187 5.41 -17.79 -24.91
C MET A 187 4.23 -18.52 -25.60
N ASN A 188 4.39 -19.78 -25.96
CA ASN A 188 3.37 -20.55 -26.64
C ASN A 188 2.35 -21.16 -25.67
N ILE A 189 1.46 -20.33 -25.10
CA ILE A 189 0.39 -20.78 -24.23
C ILE A 189 -0.81 -21.27 -25.05
N LEU A 190 -1.22 -22.52 -24.83
CA LEU A 190 -2.44 -23.06 -25.44
C LEU A 190 -3.67 -22.64 -24.61
N ARG A 191 -4.69 -22.07 -25.25
CA ARG A 191 -5.92 -21.61 -24.54
C ARG A 191 -6.57 -22.71 -23.70
N LYS A 192 -6.55 -23.96 -24.18
CA LYS A 192 -7.09 -25.13 -23.44
C LYS A 192 -6.39 -25.41 -22.11
N ASN A 193 -5.15 -24.91 -21.96
CA ASN A 193 -4.33 -25.07 -20.75
C ASN A 193 -4.53 -23.96 -19.72
N VAL A 194 -5.33 -22.93 -20.03
CA VAL A 194 -5.62 -21.82 -19.12
C VAL A 194 -6.99 -22.02 -18.50
N LYS A 195 -7.03 -22.24 -17.19
CA LYS A 195 -8.25 -22.35 -16.38
C LYS A 195 -8.57 -21.04 -15.72
N THR A 196 -9.80 -20.58 -15.87
CA THR A 196 -10.30 -19.36 -15.18
C THR A 196 -11.02 -19.72 -13.89
N MET A 197 -10.77 -18.95 -12.84
CA MET A 197 -11.40 -19.10 -11.53
C MET A 197 -11.32 -17.79 -10.74
N ASP A 198 -11.98 -17.73 -9.57
CA ASP A 198 -11.83 -16.58 -8.67
C ASP A 198 -10.39 -16.44 -8.17
N THR A 199 -9.94 -15.20 -7.97
CA THR A 199 -8.54 -14.89 -7.61
C THR A 199 -8.03 -15.70 -6.43
N GLY A 200 -8.85 -15.86 -5.38
CA GLY A 200 -8.46 -16.64 -4.20
C GLY A 200 -8.22 -18.13 -4.49
N LEU A 201 -8.87 -18.68 -5.52
CA LEU A 201 -8.78 -20.10 -5.89
C LEU A 201 -7.55 -20.41 -6.75
N THR A 202 -6.91 -19.43 -7.39
CA THR A 202 -5.69 -19.68 -8.18
C THR A 202 -4.57 -20.21 -7.30
N TYR A 203 -4.43 -19.68 -6.09
CA TYR A 203 -3.45 -20.14 -5.09
C TYR A 203 -3.75 -21.56 -4.58
N GLU A 204 -5.03 -21.89 -4.38
CA GLU A 204 -5.41 -23.25 -3.95
C GLU A 204 -5.23 -24.26 -5.07
N ALA A 205 -5.46 -23.86 -6.32
CA ALA A 205 -5.31 -24.73 -7.47
C ALA A 205 -3.85 -25.17 -7.66
N ILE A 206 -2.90 -24.26 -7.50
CA ILE A 206 -1.47 -24.60 -7.60
C ILE A 206 -1.00 -25.39 -6.37
N ASP A 207 -1.47 -25.07 -5.17
CA ASP A 207 -1.14 -25.83 -3.95
C ASP A 207 -1.57 -27.31 -4.07
N ARG A 208 -2.73 -27.57 -4.68
CA ARG A 208 -3.29 -28.92 -4.89
C ARG A 208 -2.83 -29.60 -6.17
N ASP A 209 -1.79 -29.13 -6.83
CA ASP A 209 -1.27 -29.70 -8.09
C ASP A 209 -2.31 -29.80 -9.22
N GLN A 210 -3.33 -28.91 -9.22
CA GLN A 210 -4.32 -28.85 -10.29
C GLN A 210 -3.85 -28.01 -11.48
N VAL A 211 -2.84 -27.17 -11.26
CA VAL A 211 -2.14 -26.36 -12.25
C VAL A 211 -0.66 -26.24 -11.86
N ASP A 212 0.17 -25.86 -12.82
CA ASP A 212 1.61 -25.71 -12.64
C ASP A 212 2.02 -24.25 -12.40
N VAL A 213 1.24 -23.33 -12.93
CA VAL A 213 1.47 -21.87 -12.84
C VAL A 213 0.18 -21.18 -12.42
N ALA A 214 0.25 -20.32 -11.44
CA ALA A 214 -0.88 -19.50 -10.99
C ALA A 214 -0.63 -18.01 -11.21
N MET A 215 -1.66 -17.30 -11.66
CA MET A 215 -1.72 -15.84 -11.54
C MET A 215 -1.92 -15.49 -10.06
N VAL A 216 -1.09 -14.57 -9.58
CA VAL A 216 -1.04 -14.10 -8.20
C VAL A 216 -0.90 -12.58 -8.15
N PHE A 217 -1.00 -11.99 -6.96
CA PHE A 217 -0.55 -10.63 -6.69
C PHE A 217 0.79 -10.65 -5.95
N GLY A 218 1.70 -9.73 -6.32
CA GLY A 218 3.10 -9.74 -5.90
C GLY A 218 3.34 -9.63 -4.39
N THR A 219 2.35 -9.16 -3.62
CA THR A 219 2.45 -8.97 -2.16
C THR A 219 1.41 -9.77 -1.37
N ASP A 220 0.64 -10.67 -2.01
CA ASP A 220 -0.40 -11.44 -1.32
C ASP A 220 0.20 -12.41 -0.29
N GLY A 221 -0.32 -12.40 0.94
CA GLY A 221 0.11 -13.27 2.03
C GLY A 221 -0.05 -14.78 1.74
N LYS A 222 -0.90 -15.15 0.78
CA LYS A 222 -1.05 -16.54 0.32
C LYS A 222 0.21 -17.09 -0.36
N LEU A 223 1.09 -16.22 -0.90
CA LEU A 223 2.39 -16.61 -1.42
C LEU A 223 3.22 -17.34 -0.35
N ARG A 224 3.22 -16.80 0.86
CA ARG A 224 3.89 -17.43 2.01
C ARG A 224 3.13 -18.66 2.52
N LYS A 225 1.80 -18.58 2.57
CA LYS A 225 0.95 -19.67 3.05
C LYS A 225 1.17 -20.97 2.25
N PHE A 226 1.33 -20.86 0.94
CA PHE A 226 1.45 -21.97 0.02
C PHE A 226 2.88 -22.19 -0.50
N ASP A 227 3.86 -21.51 0.08
CA ASP A 227 5.30 -21.58 -0.26
C ASP A 227 5.57 -21.41 -1.77
N LEU A 228 4.92 -20.42 -2.37
CA LEU A 228 5.03 -20.13 -3.79
C LEU A 228 6.22 -19.19 -4.07
N LEU A 229 6.83 -19.35 -5.25
CA LEU A 229 7.78 -18.44 -5.83
C LEU A 229 7.10 -17.57 -6.88
N VAL A 230 7.12 -16.26 -6.70
CA VAL A 230 6.76 -15.29 -7.74
C VAL A 230 7.89 -15.24 -8.75
N LEU A 231 7.57 -15.44 -10.03
CA LEU A 231 8.53 -15.34 -11.11
C LEU A 231 8.89 -13.88 -11.39
N ASP A 232 10.18 -13.64 -11.62
CA ASP A 232 10.69 -12.35 -12.03
C ASP A 232 10.17 -11.95 -13.42
N ASP A 233 9.56 -10.79 -13.52
CA ASP A 233 9.12 -10.16 -14.77
C ASP A 233 10.31 -9.46 -15.44
N ASP A 234 11.28 -10.23 -15.88
CA ASP A 234 12.60 -9.83 -16.38
C ASP A 234 12.57 -8.95 -17.63
N LYS A 235 11.41 -8.84 -18.30
CA LYS A 235 11.17 -7.91 -19.42
C LYS A 235 10.19 -6.78 -19.06
N HIS A 236 9.82 -6.66 -17.78
CA HIS A 236 8.96 -5.59 -17.27
C HIS A 236 7.62 -5.47 -18.02
N PHE A 237 6.92 -6.58 -18.21
CA PHE A 237 5.60 -6.59 -18.84
C PHE A 237 4.53 -5.98 -17.95
N PHE A 238 4.51 -6.33 -16.68
CA PHE A 238 3.46 -5.88 -15.78
C PHE A 238 3.62 -4.40 -15.38
N PRO A 239 2.51 -3.67 -15.20
CA PRO A 239 2.55 -2.31 -14.66
C PRO A 239 3.13 -2.28 -13.24
N ILE A 240 3.70 -1.14 -12.89
CA ILE A 240 4.31 -0.91 -11.57
C ILE A 240 3.26 -0.29 -10.63
N TYR A 241 3.07 -0.93 -9.47
CA TYR A 241 2.17 -0.47 -8.41
C TYR A 241 2.93 -0.34 -7.08
N ASN A 242 3.94 0.55 -7.03
CA ASN A 242 4.59 0.88 -5.76
C ASN A 242 3.65 1.75 -4.91
N VAL A 243 3.66 1.51 -3.61
CA VAL A 243 2.89 2.31 -2.67
C VAL A 243 3.64 3.59 -2.28
N SER A 244 2.89 4.65 -2.12
CA SER A 244 3.28 5.89 -1.43
C SER A 244 2.19 6.31 -0.47
N ILE A 245 2.51 7.20 0.46
CA ILE A 245 1.51 7.87 1.28
C ILE A 245 1.17 9.18 0.58
N VAL A 246 -0.10 9.34 0.22
CA VAL A 246 -0.60 10.52 -0.48
C VAL A 246 -1.36 11.40 0.50
N ILE A 247 -0.97 12.65 0.62
CA ILE A 247 -1.53 13.64 1.54
C ILE A 247 -1.96 14.90 0.81
N ASN A 248 -3.06 15.52 1.25
CA ASN A 248 -3.44 16.85 0.80
C ASN A 248 -2.36 17.86 1.21
N LYS A 249 -1.92 18.70 0.25
CA LYS A 249 -0.85 19.65 0.47
C LYS A 249 -1.17 20.67 1.57
N ASP A 250 -2.42 21.13 1.66
CA ASP A 250 -2.83 22.09 2.67
C ASP A 250 -2.70 21.51 4.09
N VAL A 251 -2.98 20.19 4.23
CA VAL A 251 -2.79 19.46 5.50
C VAL A 251 -1.30 19.32 5.82
N LEU A 252 -0.48 19.00 4.83
CA LEU A 252 0.96 18.89 5.01
C LEU A 252 1.60 20.24 5.34
N ASP A 253 1.14 21.32 4.71
CA ASP A 253 1.60 22.69 5.03
C ASP A 253 1.20 23.09 6.46
N GLN A 254 0.06 22.60 6.96
CA GLN A 254 -0.38 22.83 8.34
C GLN A 254 0.40 21.99 9.36
N TYR A 255 0.78 20.75 8.98
CA TYR A 255 1.47 19.79 9.83
C TYR A 255 2.69 19.19 9.11
N PRO A 256 3.75 19.94 8.85
CA PRO A 256 4.90 19.49 8.07
C PRO A 256 5.66 18.31 8.68
N GLU A 257 5.53 18.10 10.00
CA GLU A 257 6.11 16.96 10.71
C GLU A 257 5.54 15.59 10.26
N ILE A 258 4.39 15.56 9.60
CA ILE A 258 3.79 14.31 9.09
C ILE A 258 4.72 13.60 8.11
N GLU A 259 5.45 14.33 7.29
CA GLU A 259 6.41 13.74 6.34
C GLU A 259 7.48 12.93 7.07
N GLU A 260 8.13 13.49 8.09
CA GLU A 260 9.16 12.82 8.87
C GLU A 260 8.59 11.63 9.66
N ILE A 261 7.40 11.78 10.24
CA ILE A 261 6.71 10.73 11.00
C ILE A 261 6.41 9.50 10.12
N LEU A 262 5.97 9.72 8.87
CA LEU A 262 5.47 8.64 8.02
C LEU A 262 6.51 8.07 7.05
N LEU A 263 7.62 8.78 6.79
CA LEU A 263 8.68 8.34 5.88
C LEU A 263 9.22 6.93 6.22
N PRO A 264 9.38 6.52 7.49
CA PRO A 264 9.84 5.18 7.84
C PRO A 264 8.99 4.05 7.24
N ILE A 265 7.67 4.23 7.07
CA ILE A 265 6.79 3.22 6.45
C ILE A 265 7.27 2.88 5.03
N THR A 266 7.57 3.90 4.22
CA THR A 266 7.98 3.69 2.83
C THR A 266 9.41 3.16 2.69
N GLN A 267 10.24 3.32 3.72
CA GLN A 267 11.63 2.87 3.73
C GLN A 267 11.82 1.45 4.27
N LEU A 268 10.99 1.03 5.24
CA LEU A 268 11.15 -0.23 5.97
C LEU A 268 10.36 -1.39 5.37
N ILE A 269 9.37 -1.10 4.50
CA ILE A 269 8.51 -2.15 3.96
C ILE A 269 8.96 -2.48 2.54
N ASP A 270 9.63 -3.61 2.40
CA ASP A 270 9.94 -4.25 1.13
C ASP A 270 8.90 -5.34 0.77
N THR A 271 9.09 -6.03 -0.36
CA THR A 271 8.16 -7.07 -0.83
C THR A 271 8.01 -8.20 0.19
N THR A 272 9.11 -8.67 0.77
CA THR A 272 9.07 -9.77 1.75
C THR A 272 8.33 -9.35 3.01
N THR A 273 8.64 -8.17 3.53
CA THR A 273 7.97 -7.61 4.70
C THR A 273 6.47 -7.46 4.46
N MET A 274 6.05 -6.96 3.28
CA MET A 274 4.63 -6.77 2.99
C MET A 274 3.90 -8.11 2.86
N ILE A 275 4.51 -9.12 2.22
CA ILE A 275 3.97 -10.48 2.17
C ILE A 275 3.79 -11.05 3.58
N ASP A 276 4.77 -10.86 4.47
CA ASP A 276 4.71 -11.36 5.84
C ASP A 276 3.60 -10.68 6.64
N LEU A 277 3.46 -9.38 6.55
CA LEU A 277 2.39 -8.63 7.21
C LEU A 277 0.99 -9.06 6.69
N ASN A 278 0.84 -9.20 5.38
CA ASN A 278 -0.40 -9.69 4.77
C ASN A 278 -0.69 -11.14 5.19
N TYR A 279 0.34 -11.99 5.31
CA TYR A 279 0.17 -13.37 5.78
C TYR A 279 -0.28 -13.45 7.23
N GLU A 280 0.19 -12.59 8.11
CA GLU A 280 -0.29 -12.55 9.50
C GLU A 280 -1.79 -12.27 9.59
N VAL A 281 -2.32 -11.44 8.69
CA VAL A 281 -3.75 -11.17 8.60
C VAL A 281 -4.49 -12.32 7.90
N ASP A 282 -4.15 -12.61 6.64
CA ASP A 282 -4.92 -13.52 5.78
C ASP A 282 -4.66 -15.00 6.07
N GLY A 283 -3.45 -15.33 6.50
CA GLY A 283 -3.02 -16.69 6.80
C GLY A 283 -3.21 -17.10 8.26
N MET A 284 -2.92 -16.19 9.19
CA MET A 284 -2.97 -16.46 10.62
C MET A 284 -4.24 -15.89 11.30
N GLY A 285 -5.02 -15.06 10.61
CA GLY A 285 -6.28 -14.49 11.10
C GLY A 285 -6.10 -13.38 12.14
N LYS A 286 -4.92 -12.76 12.22
CA LYS A 286 -4.71 -11.63 13.13
C LYS A 286 -5.43 -10.38 12.62
N PRO A 287 -5.98 -9.52 13.49
CA PRO A 287 -6.47 -8.21 13.09
C PRO A 287 -5.36 -7.34 12.47
N ALA A 288 -5.61 -6.68 11.34
CA ALA A 288 -4.62 -5.82 10.67
C ALA A 288 -4.01 -4.75 11.60
N LYS A 289 -4.80 -4.21 12.53
CA LYS A 289 -4.31 -3.26 13.53
C LYS A 289 -3.29 -3.87 14.48
N MET A 290 -3.50 -5.11 14.92
CA MET A 290 -2.55 -5.83 15.78
C MET A 290 -1.23 -6.09 15.01
N VAL A 291 -1.32 -6.52 13.76
CA VAL A 291 -0.14 -6.76 12.91
C VAL A 291 0.67 -5.47 12.73
N ALA A 292 0.00 -4.36 12.44
CA ALA A 292 0.64 -3.06 12.30
C ALA A 292 1.31 -2.60 13.62
N GLU A 293 0.64 -2.79 14.76
CA GLU A 293 1.17 -2.43 16.07
C GLU A 293 2.41 -3.27 16.44
N GLU A 294 2.36 -4.59 16.24
CA GLU A 294 3.48 -5.50 16.49
C GLU A 294 4.69 -5.13 15.63
N PHE A 295 4.48 -4.87 14.34
CA PHE A 295 5.53 -4.42 13.43
C PHE A 295 6.19 -3.11 13.87
N LEU A 296 5.39 -2.08 14.19
CA LEU A 296 5.92 -0.79 14.62
C LEU A 296 6.70 -0.89 15.94
N LYS A 297 6.25 -1.72 16.89
CA LYS A 297 6.96 -2.00 18.15
C LYS A 297 8.28 -2.73 17.90
N GLU A 298 8.28 -3.74 17.01
CA GLU A 298 9.50 -4.44 16.62
C GLU A 298 10.55 -3.50 16.01
N LYS A 299 10.09 -2.55 15.20
CA LYS A 299 10.97 -1.53 14.60
C LYS A 299 11.33 -0.37 15.56
N GLY A 300 10.76 -0.35 16.78
CA GLY A 300 11.00 0.72 17.75
C GLY A 300 10.42 2.07 17.39
N LEU A 301 9.38 2.09 16.54
CA LEU A 301 8.72 3.31 16.05
C LEU A 301 7.58 3.77 16.95
N ILE A 302 7.03 2.88 17.76
CA ILE A 302 6.03 3.17 18.80
C ILE A 302 6.38 2.40 20.09
N LYS A 303 5.77 2.78 21.24
CA LYS A 303 5.99 2.18 22.56
C LYS A 303 5.12 0.96 22.81
#